data_755cfdd3b76d5a74a4395f0c3a83b8c5
#
_entry.id   755cfdd3b76d5a74a4395f0c3a83b8c5
#
_cell.length_a   1.000
_cell.length_b   1.000
_cell.length_c   1.000
_cell.angle_alpha   90.00
_cell.angle_beta   90.00
_cell.angle_gamma   90.00
#
_symmetry.space_group_name_H-M   'P 1'
#
loop_
_entity.id
_entity.type
_entity.pdbx_description
1 polymer ?
#
loop_
_entity_poly.entity_id
_entity_poly.type
_entity_poly.pdbx_seq_one_letter_code
_entity_poly.pdbx_strand_id
1 'polypeptide(L)'
;MIKIFRIIFFINIILCCGEFYGQNESFKVMAWNILHGGNDIENGQQNVVKIIKEIDPDIILMVETYGSGPYIANELGYNFHLVASEGTSLDNKSVNLSVFSKFPFGERIDTDYPFFLGGSEIIIDGIKMRFLSNWFHYLPWNNEPEKMGKTAEELLEWEKTEHRYNMIQKVLPYFEKYASQSDLIPVIVGGDMNSPSHLDWSKKTKKIHNNLVVPWYATKIFEDIGFSDSFREKNPNPLKKPGITWDNKMRNDSHRIDYIFYKGKNLKAIKSDSYMAFFNEPIIINGKEIPYPSDHGIVVTEFKLN
;
A
#
# COMPACT_ATOMS: atom_id res chain seq x y z
N MET A 1 -61.68 -58.63 4.25
CA MET A 1 -60.44 -58.40 4.96
C MET A 1 -59.60 -57.46 4.13
N ILE A 2 -59.63 -56.17 4.48
CA ILE A 2 -58.85 -55.12 3.76
C ILE A 2 -57.52 -54.89 4.52
N LYS A 3 -56.37 -55.19 3.85
CA LYS A 3 -55.07 -54.94 4.41
C LYS A 3 -54.70 -53.49 4.14
N ILE A 4 -54.57 -52.68 5.23
CA ILE A 4 -54.09 -51.29 5.18
C ILE A 4 -52.58 -51.35 5.20
N PHE A 5 -51.92 -50.90 4.10
CA PHE A 5 -50.49 -50.66 4.05
C PHE A 5 -50.20 -49.25 4.61
N ARG A 6 -49.50 -49.22 5.76
CA ARG A 6 -48.91 -47.96 6.27
C ARG A 6 -47.57 -47.74 5.60
N ILE A 7 -47.51 -46.67 4.78
CA ILE A 7 -46.24 -46.17 4.24
C ILE A 7 -45.63 -45.23 5.29
N ILE A 8 -44.50 -45.61 5.88
CA ILE A 8 -43.72 -44.77 6.78
C ILE A 8 -42.72 -44.01 5.88
N PHE A 9 -42.96 -42.67 5.78
CA PHE A 9 -41.98 -41.77 5.16
C PHE A 9 -40.83 -41.51 6.16
N PHE A 10 -39.66 -42.02 5.90
CA PHE A 10 -38.44 -41.58 6.57
C PHE A 10 -37.95 -40.28 5.91
N ILE A 11 -38.15 -39.16 6.61
CA ILE A 11 -37.52 -37.90 6.27
C ILE A 11 -36.08 -37.98 6.75
N ASN A 12 -35.13 -38.22 5.82
CA ASN A 12 -33.70 -38.03 6.08
C ASN A 12 -33.43 -36.53 6.10
N ILE A 13 -33.36 -35.94 7.30
CA ILE A 13 -32.76 -34.61 7.50
C ILE A 13 -31.23 -34.81 7.34
N ILE A 14 -30.71 -34.51 6.17
CA ILE A 14 -29.29 -34.35 5.98
C ILE A 14 -28.93 -33.01 6.66
N LEU A 15 -28.49 -33.10 7.92
CA LEU A 15 -27.72 -32.02 8.55
C LEU A 15 -26.40 -31.90 7.76
N CYS A 16 -26.36 -30.98 6.80
CA CYS A 16 -25.10 -30.48 6.32
C CYS A 16 -24.45 -29.71 7.48
N CYS A 17 -23.73 -30.41 8.35
CA CYS A 17 -22.67 -29.81 9.13
C CYS A 17 -21.60 -29.34 8.13
N GLY A 18 -21.76 -28.14 7.60
CA GLY A 18 -20.65 -27.43 7.00
C GLY A 18 -19.62 -27.25 8.11
N GLU A 19 -18.57 -28.04 8.09
CA GLU A 19 -17.36 -27.72 8.82
C GLU A 19 -16.90 -26.38 8.29
N PHE A 20 -17.18 -25.32 9.03
CA PHE A 20 -16.46 -24.07 8.90
C PHE A 20 -15.01 -24.36 9.32
N TYR A 21 -14.23 -24.89 8.39
CA TYR A 21 -12.78 -24.75 8.45
C TYR A 21 -12.54 -23.24 8.35
N GLY A 22 -12.28 -22.62 9.48
CA GLY A 22 -11.70 -21.31 9.52
C GLY A 22 -10.33 -21.42 8.85
N GLN A 23 -10.27 -21.24 7.54
CA GLN A 23 -9.02 -21.08 6.85
C GLN A 23 -8.45 -19.77 7.37
N ASN A 24 -7.38 -19.90 8.14
CA ASN A 24 -6.49 -18.80 8.52
C ASN A 24 -5.76 -18.32 7.26
N GLU A 25 -6.47 -17.86 6.26
CA GLU A 25 -5.85 -17.43 5.02
C GLU A 25 -5.13 -16.11 5.24
N SER A 26 -3.87 -16.08 4.88
CA SER A 26 -3.11 -14.85 4.75
C SER A 26 -3.42 -14.23 3.39
N PHE A 27 -3.33 -12.92 3.30
CA PHE A 27 -3.44 -12.18 2.05
C PHE A 27 -2.28 -11.19 1.91
N LYS A 28 -1.89 -10.95 0.67
CA LYS A 28 -0.71 -10.16 0.33
C LYS A 28 -1.12 -8.81 -0.23
N VAL A 29 -0.63 -7.73 0.39
CA VAL A 29 -0.84 -6.35 -0.07
C VAL A 29 0.47 -5.79 -0.61
N MET A 30 0.39 -5.14 -1.75
CA MET A 30 1.49 -4.47 -2.44
C MET A 30 1.20 -2.97 -2.53
N ALA A 31 2.18 -2.13 -2.23
CA ALA A 31 2.16 -0.70 -2.51
C ALA A 31 3.28 -0.38 -3.51
N TRP A 32 2.93 0.35 -4.60
CA TRP A 32 3.89 0.71 -5.65
C TRP A 32 3.51 1.98 -6.39
N ASN A 33 4.44 2.92 -6.45
CA ASN A 33 4.43 4.02 -7.41
C ASN A 33 5.05 3.50 -8.71
N ILE A 34 4.28 3.48 -9.81
CA ILE A 34 4.71 2.88 -11.08
C ILE A 34 5.30 3.89 -12.07
N LEU A 35 5.52 5.12 -11.64
CA LEU A 35 6.04 6.23 -12.44
C LEU A 35 5.25 6.42 -13.76
N HIS A 36 4.43 7.48 -13.81
CA HIS A 36 3.66 7.89 -15.00
C HIS A 36 2.91 6.74 -15.72
N GLY A 37 2.36 5.78 -14.93
CA GLY A 37 1.67 4.62 -15.48
C GLY A 37 2.59 3.58 -16.13
N GLY A 38 3.88 3.63 -15.86
CA GLY A 38 4.89 2.80 -16.51
C GLY A 38 5.16 3.21 -17.97
N ASN A 39 4.79 4.42 -18.38
CA ASN A 39 4.83 4.83 -19.79
C ASN A 39 6.16 5.46 -20.23
N ASP A 40 7.12 5.64 -19.34
CA ASP A 40 8.39 6.33 -19.62
C ASP A 40 9.43 5.43 -20.33
N ILE A 41 9.13 4.13 -20.47
CA ILE A 41 9.96 3.17 -21.22
C ILE A 41 9.10 2.33 -22.17
N GLU A 42 9.75 1.78 -23.17
CA GLU A 42 9.09 0.84 -24.09
C GLU A 42 8.63 -0.42 -23.34
N ASN A 43 7.40 -0.86 -23.59
CA ASN A 43 6.75 -1.99 -22.93
C ASN A 43 6.65 -1.86 -21.39
N GLY A 44 6.69 -0.62 -20.84
CA GLY A 44 6.73 -0.43 -19.41
C GLY A 44 5.46 -0.94 -18.70
N GLN A 45 4.26 -0.72 -19.24
CA GLN A 45 3.02 -1.30 -18.68
C GLN A 45 3.05 -2.84 -18.66
N GLN A 46 3.56 -3.47 -19.74
CA GLN A 46 3.76 -4.92 -19.80
C GLN A 46 4.75 -5.41 -18.75
N ASN A 47 5.80 -4.62 -18.48
CA ASN A 47 6.79 -4.95 -17.45
C ASN A 47 6.20 -4.78 -16.05
N VAL A 48 5.37 -3.74 -15.81
CA VAL A 48 4.58 -3.61 -14.56
C VAL A 48 3.76 -4.89 -14.33
N VAL A 49 3.01 -5.35 -15.33
CA VAL A 49 2.19 -6.58 -15.23
C VAL A 49 3.05 -7.82 -14.93
N LYS A 50 4.20 -7.97 -15.59
CA LYS A 50 5.11 -9.12 -15.34
C LYS A 50 5.64 -9.14 -13.91
N ILE A 51 6.03 -7.97 -13.38
CA ILE A 51 6.51 -7.83 -12.00
C ILE A 51 5.40 -8.17 -11.01
N ILE A 52 4.18 -7.65 -11.24
CA ILE A 52 3.03 -7.94 -10.38
C ILE A 52 2.71 -9.46 -10.40
N LYS A 53 2.73 -10.10 -11.57
CA LYS A 53 2.52 -11.55 -11.69
C LYS A 53 3.58 -12.37 -10.95
N GLU A 54 4.82 -11.91 -10.90
CA GLU A 54 5.91 -12.58 -10.16
C GLU A 54 5.73 -12.45 -8.64
N ILE A 55 5.30 -11.29 -8.16
CA ILE A 55 5.05 -11.03 -6.74
C ILE A 55 3.75 -11.72 -6.29
N ASP A 56 2.77 -11.78 -7.17
CA ASP A 56 1.43 -12.34 -6.96
C ASP A 56 0.73 -11.78 -5.71
N PRO A 57 0.55 -10.44 -5.60
CA PRO A 57 -0.20 -9.84 -4.51
C PRO A 57 -1.71 -10.12 -4.69
N ASP A 58 -2.47 -10.06 -3.60
CA ASP A 58 -3.93 -10.18 -3.65
C ASP A 58 -4.59 -8.80 -3.80
N ILE A 59 -3.94 -7.77 -3.28
CA ILE A 59 -4.40 -6.38 -3.33
C ILE A 59 -3.21 -5.47 -3.66
N ILE A 60 -3.45 -4.46 -4.52
CA ILE A 60 -2.45 -3.48 -4.91
C ILE A 60 -2.97 -2.07 -4.62
N LEU A 61 -2.20 -1.31 -3.87
CA LEU A 61 -2.37 0.12 -3.64
C LEU A 61 -1.38 0.84 -4.57
N MET A 62 -1.87 1.28 -5.72
CA MET A 62 -1.02 1.79 -6.79
C MET A 62 -1.05 3.31 -6.84
N VAL A 63 0.11 3.88 -7.03
CA VAL A 63 0.34 5.31 -7.19
C VAL A 63 0.85 5.58 -8.61
N GLU A 64 0.53 6.74 -9.14
CA GLU A 64 0.87 7.18 -10.51
C GLU A 64 0.33 6.25 -11.59
N THR A 65 -0.91 5.83 -11.46
CA THR A 65 -1.56 4.93 -12.43
C THR A 65 -1.77 5.59 -13.79
N TYR A 66 -2.13 6.87 -13.84
CA TYR A 66 -2.23 7.75 -15.01
C TYR A 66 -2.74 7.08 -16.29
N GLY A 67 -3.90 6.43 -16.21
CA GLY A 67 -4.60 5.80 -17.34
C GLY A 67 -4.19 4.36 -17.65
N SER A 68 -3.16 3.80 -17.01
CA SER A 68 -2.73 2.41 -17.22
C SER A 68 -3.60 1.36 -16.50
N GLY A 69 -4.45 1.80 -15.57
CA GLY A 69 -5.27 0.92 -14.72
C GLY A 69 -6.07 -0.13 -15.46
N PRO A 70 -6.87 0.21 -16.48
CA PRO A 70 -7.69 -0.76 -17.21
C PRO A 70 -6.86 -1.85 -17.90
N TYR A 71 -5.72 -1.48 -18.49
CA TYR A 71 -4.80 -2.44 -19.10
C TYR A 71 -4.24 -3.41 -18.05
N ILE A 72 -3.71 -2.87 -16.95
CA ILE A 72 -3.12 -3.66 -15.87
C ILE A 72 -4.18 -4.60 -15.27
N ALA A 73 -5.38 -4.10 -14.97
CA ALA A 73 -6.48 -4.88 -14.41
C ALA A 73 -6.88 -6.05 -15.32
N ASN A 74 -7.03 -5.78 -16.63
CA ASN A 74 -7.36 -6.79 -17.62
C ASN A 74 -6.31 -7.89 -17.72
N GLU A 75 -5.04 -7.51 -17.80
CA GLU A 75 -3.92 -8.46 -17.91
C GLU A 75 -3.72 -9.33 -16.65
N LEU A 76 -4.09 -8.79 -15.47
CA LEU A 76 -4.03 -9.52 -14.21
C LEU A 76 -5.30 -10.32 -13.92
N GLY A 77 -6.43 -9.97 -14.52
CA GLY A 77 -7.75 -10.49 -14.16
C GLY A 77 -8.24 -10.00 -12.78
N TYR A 78 -7.81 -8.81 -12.37
CA TYR A 78 -8.18 -8.23 -11.07
C TYR A 78 -9.37 -7.28 -11.21
N ASN A 79 -10.16 -7.20 -10.13
CA ASN A 79 -11.07 -6.08 -9.96
C ASN A 79 -10.26 -4.78 -9.85
N PHE A 80 -10.80 -3.69 -10.38
CA PHE A 80 -10.12 -2.40 -10.46
C PHE A 80 -11.01 -1.26 -10.01
N HIS A 81 -10.46 -0.41 -9.13
CA HIS A 81 -11.09 0.83 -8.68
C HIS A 81 -10.15 2.00 -8.96
N LEU A 82 -10.56 2.90 -9.84
CA LEU A 82 -9.91 4.19 -10.06
C LEU A 82 -10.33 5.16 -8.95
N VAL A 83 -9.38 5.72 -8.21
CA VAL A 83 -9.65 6.70 -7.14
C VAL A 83 -9.88 8.07 -7.76
N ALA A 84 -11.11 8.32 -8.15
CA ALA A 84 -11.55 9.55 -8.81
C ALA A 84 -13.04 9.80 -8.56
N SER A 85 -13.51 11.01 -8.87
CA SER A 85 -14.93 11.36 -8.82
C SER A 85 -15.75 10.43 -9.73
N GLU A 86 -16.99 10.19 -9.35
CA GLU A 86 -17.92 9.38 -10.12
C GLU A 86 -18.05 9.91 -11.57
N GLY A 87 -18.10 9.00 -12.53
CA GLY A 87 -18.17 9.34 -13.97
C GLY A 87 -16.83 9.66 -14.62
N THR A 88 -15.72 9.65 -13.87
CA THR A 88 -14.39 9.77 -14.48
C THR A 88 -14.08 8.55 -15.34
N SER A 89 -13.58 8.78 -16.56
CA SER A 89 -13.13 7.69 -17.45
C SER A 89 -12.03 6.86 -16.77
N LEU A 90 -12.13 5.53 -16.86
CA LEU A 90 -11.19 4.61 -16.21
C LEU A 90 -9.75 4.73 -16.75
N ASP A 91 -9.58 5.19 -17.98
CA ASP A 91 -8.29 5.44 -18.63
C ASP A 91 -7.81 6.91 -18.51
N ASN A 92 -8.41 7.68 -17.60
CA ASN A 92 -8.06 9.08 -17.40
C ASN A 92 -6.62 9.24 -16.92
N LYS A 93 -5.81 9.91 -17.75
CA LYS A 93 -4.37 10.12 -17.52
C LYS A 93 -4.03 11.14 -16.44
N SER A 94 -5.02 11.78 -15.83
CA SER A 94 -4.82 12.74 -14.73
C SER A 94 -5.12 12.12 -13.36
N VAL A 95 -5.54 10.84 -13.31
CA VAL A 95 -5.85 10.17 -12.04
C VAL A 95 -4.63 9.44 -11.53
N ASN A 96 -4.23 9.81 -10.32
CA ASN A 96 -3.02 9.34 -9.67
C ASN A 96 -3.17 7.95 -9.08
N LEU A 97 -4.24 7.70 -8.33
CA LEU A 97 -4.37 6.56 -7.43
C LEU A 97 -5.34 5.50 -7.93
N SER A 98 -5.02 4.25 -7.63
CA SER A 98 -5.87 3.10 -7.94
C SER A 98 -5.74 1.99 -6.91
N VAL A 99 -6.78 1.16 -6.82
CA VAL A 99 -6.77 -0.08 -6.04
C VAL A 99 -7.14 -1.25 -6.96
N PHE A 100 -6.35 -2.32 -6.89
CA PHE A 100 -6.63 -3.58 -7.59
C PHE A 100 -6.81 -4.69 -6.58
N SER A 101 -7.67 -5.65 -6.86
CA SER A 101 -7.97 -6.75 -5.94
C SER A 101 -8.39 -8.02 -6.65
N LYS A 102 -7.91 -9.18 -6.17
CA LYS A 102 -8.47 -10.48 -6.51
C LYS A 102 -9.86 -10.69 -5.90
N PHE A 103 -10.14 -9.99 -4.79
CA PHE A 103 -11.38 -10.08 -4.05
C PHE A 103 -12.42 -9.05 -4.54
N PRO A 104 -13.71 -9.26 -4.25
CA PRO A 104 -14.74 -8.29 -4.60
C PRO A 104 -14.61 -7.00 -3.79
N PHE A 105 -14.90 -5.87 -4.43
CA PHE A 105 -15.03 -4.59 -3.77
C PHE A 105 -16.37 -4.46 -3.02
N GLY A 106 -16.31 -3.76 -1.88
CA GLY A 106 -17.46 -3.22 -1.18
C GLY A 106 -17.69 -1.75 -1.55
N GLU A 107 -17.90 -0.91 -0.54
CA GLU A 107 -18.12 0.52 -0.74
C GLU A 107 -16.84 1.25 -1.17
N ARG A 108 -17.02 2.24 -2.04
CA ARG A 108 -15.94 3.18 -2.39
C ARG A 108 -15.60 4.05 -1.19
N ILE A 109 -14.33 4.39 -1.07
CA ILE A 109 -13.82 5.35 -0.09
C ILE A 109 -13.40 6.60 -0.85
N ASP A 110 -14.38 7.47 -1.08
CA ASP A 110 -14.15 8.75 -1.74
C ASP A 110 -13.72 9.80 -0.71
N THR A 111 -12.86 10.71 -1.13
CA THR A 111 -12.42 11.86 -0.35
C THR A 111 -12.55 13.14 -1.19
N ASP A 112 -12.51 14.29 -0.53
CA ASP A 112 -12.45 15.58 -1.24
C ASP A 112 -11.12 15.78 -2.00
N TYR A 113 -10.18 14.85 -1.80
CA TYR A 113 -8.82 14.93 -2.34
C TYR A 113 -8.40 13.62 -3.04
N PRO A 114 -9.12 13.18 -4.10
CA PRO A 114 -8.91 11.88 -4.73
C PRO A 114 -7.52 11.73 -5.40
N PHE A 115 -6.84 12.84 -5.69
CA PHE A 115 -5.46 12.79 -6.16
C PHE A 115 -4.47 12.34 -5.08
N PHE A 116 -4.82 12.52 -3.80
CA PHE A 116 -3.94 12.29 -2.65
C PHE A 116 -4.32 11.08 -1.81
N LEU A 117 -5.63 10.80 -1.72
CA LEU A 117 -6.15 9.75 -0.85
C LEU A 117 -7.50 9.26 -1.35
N GLY A 118 -7.67 7.95 -1.35
CA GLY A 118 -8.94 7.27 -1.56
C GLY A 118 -8.74 5.77 -1.72
N GLY A 119 -9.81 5.05 -1.93
CA GLY A 119 -9.72 3.60 -2.00
C GLY A 119 -11.06 2.90 -2.00
N SER A 120 -11.10 1.71 -1.42
CA SER A 120 -12.31 0.90 -1.35
C SER A 120 -12.32 -0.01 -0.13
N GLU A 121 -13.50 -0.40 0.28
CA GLU A 121 -13.68 -1.60 1.08
C GLU A 121 -13.48 -2.83 0.19
N ILE A 122 -12.84 -3.86 0.72
CA ILE A 122 -12.65 -5.15 0.08
C ILE A 122 -13.13 -6.22 1.04
N ILE A 123 -13.81 -7.25 0.51
CA ILE A 123 -14.38 -8.33 1.30
C ILE A 123 -13.48 -9.55 1.13
N ILE A 124 -12.77 -9.91 2.21
CA ILE A 124 -11.88 -11.07 2.27
C ILE A 124 -12.50 -12.07 3.23
N ASP A 125 -12.85 -13.26 2.75
CA ASP A 125 -13.50 -14.33 3.54
C ASP A 125 -14.74 -13.84 4.34
N GLY A 126 -15.50 -12.95 3.73
CA GLY A 126 -16.69 -12.36 4.36
C GLY A 126 -16.38 -11.21 5.34
N ILE A 127 -15.11 -10.90 5.58
CA ILE A 127 -14.68 -9.81 6.45
C ILE A 127 -14.43 -8.57 5.60
N LYS A 128 -15.10 -7.48 5.97
CA LYS A 128 -14.94 -6.18 5.34
C LYS A 128 -13.70 -5.49 5.90
N MET A 129 -12.84 -4.98 5.01
CA MET A 129 -11.64 -4.22 5.34
C MET A 129 -11.50 -3.01 4.43
N ARG A 130 -10.86 -1.95 4.89
CA ARG A 130 -10.61 -0.72 4.12
C ARG A 130 -9.20 -0.70 3.58
N PHE A 131 -9.07 -0.40 2.29
CA PHE A 131 -7.80 -0.26 1.59
C PHE A 131 -7.73 1.10 0.94
N LEU A 132 -6.73 1.88 1.32
CA LEU A 132 -6.54 3.25 0.88
C LEU A 132 -5.20 3.36 0.15
N SER A 133 -5.23 3.82 -1.09
CA SER A 133 -4.05 4.27 -1.80
C SER A 133 -3.79 5.74 -1.47
N ASN A 134 -2.53 6.10 -1.23
CA ASN A 134 -2.14 7.41 -0.76
C ASN A 134 -0.87 7.89 -1.45
N TRP A 135 -0.85 9.18 -1.80
CA TRP A 135 0.33 9.89 -2.27
C TRP A 135 0.46 11.22 -1.55
N PHE A 136 1.63 11.49 -0.97
CA PHE A 136 1.95 12.81 -0.46
C PHE A 136 2.84 13.56 -1.43
N HIS A 137 2.74 14.88 -1.45
CA HIS A 137 3.53 15.72 -2.32
C HIS A 137 5.03 15.63 -1.97
N TYR A 138 5.89 15.62 -3.01
CA TYR A 138 7.35 15.49 -2.82
C TYR A 138 8.00 16.75 -2.21
N LEU A 139 7.38 17.93 -2.28
CA LEU A 139 7.94 19.14 -1.67
C LEU A 139 7.58 19.25 -0.18
N PRO A 140 8.53 19.65 0.66
CA PRO A 140 9.87 20.14 0.37
C PRO A 140 10.89 18.98 0.36
N TRP A 141 11.35 18.51 -0.76
CA TRP A 141 12.40 17.49 -0.85
C TRP A 141 13.33 17.80 -2.01
N ASN A 142 13.86 19.05 -2.02
CA ASN A 142 14.71 19.51 -3.12
C ASN A 142 16.19 19.22 -2.88
N ASN A 143 16.56 18.89 -1.63
CA ASN A 143 17.92 18.63 -1.21
C ASN A 143 17.93 17.49 -0.20
N GLU A 144 19.07 16.83 -0.07
CA GLU A 144 19.29 15.80 0.94
C GLU A 144 19.27 16.45 2.33
N PRO A 145 18.34 16.12 3.22
CA PRO A 145 18.23 16.75 4.53
C PRO A 145 19.50 16.67 5.35
N GLU A 146 20.24 15.56 5.26
CA GLU A 146 21.51 15.36 5.95
C GLU A 146 22.59 16.37 5.52
N LYS A 147 22.51 16.86 4.28
CA LYS A 147 23.50 17.80 3.71
C LYS A 147 23.10 19.26 3.92
N MET A 148 21.92 19.51 4.49
CA MET A 148 21.47 20.90 4.71
C MET A 148 22.16 21.58 5.89
N GLY A 149 22.89 20.86 6.73
CA GLY A 149 23.54 21.40 7.93
C GLY A 149 22.57 21.90 9.01
N LYS A 150 21.31 21.47 8.96
CA LYS A 150 20.23 21.87 9.87
C LYS A 150 20.18 20.97 11.10
N THR A 151 19.63 21.50 12.19
CA THR A 151 19.24 20.70 13.35
C THR A 151 17.97 19.88 13.06
N ALA A 152 17.64 18.92 13.93
CA ALA A 152 16.40 18.14 13.79
C ALA A 152 15.15 19.02 13.85
N GLU A 153 15.15 20.03 14.71
CA GLU A 153 14.06 21.00 14.86
C GLU A 153 13.90 21.85 13.58
N GLU A 154 15.00 22.33 13.03
CA GLU A 154 14.98 23.09 11.77
C GLU A 154 14.53 22.26 10.58
N LEU A 155 14.81 20.94 10.57
CA LEU A 155 14.31 20.04 9.54
C LEU A 155 12.80 19.82 9.66
N LEU A 156 12.27 19.69 10.88
CA LEU A 156 10.81 19.57 11.10
C LEU A 156 10.07 20.84 10.70
N GLU A 157 10.63 22.02 10.99
CA GLU A 157 10.04 23.27 10.52
C GLU A 157 10.12 23.39 8.99
N TRP A 158 11.25 22.99 8.39
CA TRP A 158 11.39 22.94 6.95
C TRP A 158 10.37 21.98 6.29
N GLU A 159 10.09 20.80 6.89
CA GLU A 159 9.08 19.85 6.39
C GLU A 159 7.68 20.50 6.30
N LYS A 160 7.40 21.51 7.13
CA LYS A 160 6.11 22.20 7.16
C LYS A 160 5.99 23.36 6.17
N THR A 161 7.06 23.74 5.48
CA THR A 161 7.09 24.97 4.67
C THR A 161 6.35 24.89 3.35
N GLU A 162 6.10 23.67 2.82
CA GLU A 162 5.65 23.46 1.44
C GLU A 162 4.35 22.63 1.36
N HIS A 163 4.11 22.06 0.20
CA HIS A 163 2.84 21.42 -0.17
C HIS A 163 2.51 20.18 0.66
N ARG A 164 3.50 19.35 1.00
CA ARG A 164 3.26 18.06 1.70
C ARG A 164 2.54 18.25 3.03
N TYR A 165 3.04 19.13 3.89
CA TYR A 165 2.41 19.39 5.18
C TYR A 165 0.96 19.86 5.02
N ASN A 166 0.72 20.84 4.15
CA ASN A 166 -0.62 21.38 3.90
C ASN A 166 -1.58 20.31 3.35
N MET A 167 -1.08 19.40 2.51
CA MET A 167 -1.84 18.29 2.01
C MET A 167 -2.18 17.29 3.12
N ILE A 168 -1.20 16.94 3.97
CA ILE A 168 -1.43 16.04 5.09
C ILE A 168 -2.54 16.59 5.99
N GLN A 169 -2.53 17.90 6.30
CA GLN A 169 -3.59 18.53 7.10
C GLN A 169 -4.99 18.33 6.50
N LYS A 170 -5.12 18.29 5.17
CA LYS A 170 -6.40 18.09 4.47
C LYS A 170 -6.88 16.63 4.54
N VAL A 171 -5.96 15.67 4.49
CA VAL A 171 -6.33 14.23 4.47
C VAL A 171 -6.30 13.58 5.85
N LEU A 172 -5.63 14.17 6.84
CA LEU A 172 -5.52 13.64 8.20
C LEU A 172 -6.89 13.30 8.84
N PRO A 173 -7.94 14.13 8.71
CA PRO A 173 -9.26 13.79 9.26
C PRO A 173 -9.84 12.47 8.75
N TYR A 174 -9.53 12.07 7.52
CA TYR A 174 -9.95 10.77 6.96
C TYR A 174 -9.18 9.63 7.64
N PHE A 175 -7.86 9.77 7.82
CA PHE A 175 -7.07 8.76 8.54
C PHE A 175 -7.54 8.60 9.98
N GLU A 176 -7.77 9.69 10.71
CA GLU A 176 -8.30 9.68 12.08
C GLU A 176 -9.66 8.99 12.16
N LYS A 177 -10.58 9.31 11.22
CA LYS A 177 -11.89 8.67 11.11
C LYS A 177 -11.76 7.17 10.97
N TYR A 178 -10.95 6.69 10.03
CA TYR A 178 -10.80 5.25 9.79
C TYR A 178 -9.99 4.56 10.89
N ALA A 179 -9.01 5.22 11.46
CA ALA A 179 -8.26 4.74 12.62
C ALA A 179 -9.17 4.51 13.83
N SER A 180 -10.12 5.42 14.10
CA SER A 180 -11.06 5.29 15.22
C SER A 180 -12.06 4.15 15.05
N GLN A 181 -12.31 3.72 13.82
CA GLN A 181 -13.24 2.64 13.46
C GLN A 181 -12.54 1.28 13.22
N SER A 182 -11.23 1.23 13.31
CA SER A 182 -10.41 0.08 12.86
C SER A 182 -10.63 -1.21 13.66
N ASP A 183 -11.17 -1.12 14.86
CA ASP A 183 -11.54 -2.31 15.66
C ASP A 183 -12.75 -3.05 15.08
N LEU A 184 -13.61 -2.34 14.34
CA LEU A 184 -14.78 -2.91 13.64
C LEU A 184 -14.43 -3.27 12.20
N ILE A 185 -13.75 -2.37 11.48
CA ILE A 185 -13.37 -2.53 10.08
C ILE A 185 -11.88 -2.19 9.98
N PRO A 186 -10.99 -3.19 9.92
CA PRO A 186 -9.56 -2.97 9.80
C PRO A 186 -9.23 -2.08 8.59
N VAL A 187 -8.16 -1.31 8.70
CA VAL A 187 -7.73 -0.38 7.66
C VAL A 187 -6.26 -0.56 7.31
N ILE A 188 -5.97 -0.59 6.02
CA ILE A 188 -4.64 -0.60 5.44
C ILE A 188 -4.49 0.63 4.55
N VAL A 189 -3.41 1.37 4.72
CA VAL A 189 -3.04 2.53 3.91
C VAL A 189 -1.68 2.25 3.30
N GLY A 190 -1.56 2.37 1.99
CA GLY A 190 -0.28 2.17 1.32
C GLY A 190 -0.07 3.16 0.19
N GLY A 191 1.19 3.40 -0.12
CA GLY A 191 1.60 4.27 -1.22
C GLY A 191 2.87 5.06 -0.91
N ASP A 192 3.08 6.11 -1.66
CA ASP A 192 4.24 6.98 -1.63
C ASP A 192 3.97 8.19 -0.72
N MET A 193 4.67 8.24 0.42
CA MET A 193 4.56 9.34 1.38
C MET A 193 5.57 10.46 1.11
N ASN A 194 6.47 10.29 0.15
CA ASN A 194 7.51 11.24 -0.23
C ASN A 194 8.30 11.80 0.97
N SER A 195 8.46 11.02 2.01
CA SER A 195 9.16 11.40 3.25
C SER A 195 9.84 10.18 3.86
N PRO A 196 11.04 10.33 4.43
CA PRO A 196 11.65 9.27 5.20
C PRO A 196 10.83 8.89 6.43
N SER A 197 11.12 7.70 6.97
CA SER A 197 10.46 7.25 8.19
C SER A 197 11.15 7.82 9.44
N HIS A 198 10.34 8.33 10.36
CA HIS A 198 10.78 8.65 11.72
C HIS A 198 11.40 7.42 12.44
N LEU A 199 10.99 6.20 12.08
CA LEU A 199 11.57 4.96 12.60
C LEU A 199 12.95 4.65 12.03
N ASP A 200 13.26 5.20 10.86
CA ASP A 200 14.55 5.05 10.17
C ASP A 200 15.54 6.15 10.56
N TRP A 201 15.06 7.33 10.96
CA TRP A 201 15.86 8.44 11.48
C TRP A 201 15.87 8.47 13.01
N SER A 202 16.24 7.36 13.62
CA SER A 202 16.17 7.09 15.06
C SER A 202 17.55 7.12 15.73
N LYS A 203 17.57 6.99 17.05
CA LYS A 203 18.83 6.86 17.82
C LYS A 203 19.72 5.73 17.29
N LYS A 204 19.15 4.66 16.71
CA LYS A 204 19.92 3.53 16.15
C LYS A 204 20.68 3.89 14.90
N THR A 205 20.16 4.79 14.09
CA THR A 205 20.67 5.16 12.78
C THR A 205 21.35 6.52 12.74
N LYS A 206 21.35 7.28 13.81
CA LYS A 206 21.85 8.65 13.87
C LYS A 206 23.25 8.83 13.24
N LYS A 207 24.13 7.81 13.33
CA LYS A 207 25.49 7.89 12.77
C LYS A 207 25.52 7.99 11.24
N ILE A 208 24.52 7.44 10.55
CA ILE A 208 24.39 7.53 9.09
C ILE A 208 23.57 8.74 8.65
N HIS A 209 22.98 9.48 9.59
CA HIS A 209 22.20 10.70 9.36
C HIS A 209 22.84 11.92 10.07
N ASN A 210 24.16 12.08 9.98
CA ASN A 210 24.91 13.21 10.59
C ASN A 210 24.60 13.45 12.08
N ASN A 211 24.37 12.38 12.84
CA ASN A 211 23.95 12.36 14.24
C ASN A 211 22.54 12.93 14.50
N LEU A 212 21.74 13.12 13.46
CA LEU A 212 20.36 13.56 13.58
C LEU A 212 19.43 12.42 13.98
N VAL A 213 18.40 12.78 14.75
CA VAL A 213 17.22 11.96 15.03
C VAL A 213 16.02 12.83 14.72
N VAL A 214 15.32 12.52 13.65
CA VAL A 214 14.24 13.36 13.14
C VAL A 214 12.93 12.60 13.15
N PRO A 215 11.94 13.02 13.94
CA PRO A 215 10.59 12.43 13.94
C PRO A 215 9.77 13.00 12.77
N TRP A 216 10.13 12.65 11.54
CA TRP A 216 9.51 13.11 10.31
C TRP A 216 7.99 13.08 10.38
N TYR A 217 7.36 14.23 10.19
CA TYR A 217 5.95 14.45 10.43
C TYR A 217 5.07 13.53 9.57
N ALA A 218 5.37 13.44 8.26
CA ALA A 218 4.57 12.69 7.30
C ALA A 218 4.38 11.21 7.66
N THR A 219 5.33 10.60 8.38
CA THR A 219 5.24 9.20 8.82
C THR A 219 4.88 9.08 10.30
N LYS A 220 5.27 10.05 11.13
CA LYS A 220 4.98 10.03 12.56
C LYS A 220 3.49 10.14 12.86
N ILE A 221 2.73 10.89 12.04
CA ILE A 221 1.28 11.03 12.20
C ILE A 221 0.54 9.69 12.20
N PHE A 222 1.00 8.71 11.40
CA PHE A 222 0.37 7.37 11.38
C PHE A 222 0.55 6.66 12.72
N GLU A 223 1.75 6.69 13.29
CA GLU A 223 2.00 6.14 14.63
C GLU A 223 1.16 6.85 15.69
N ASP A 224 1.08 8.20 15.64
CA ASP A 224 0.36 9.01 16.61
C ASP A 224 -1.15 8.71 16.65
N ILE A 225 -1.74 8.33 15.52
CA ILE A 225 -3.15 7.88 15.44
C ILE A 225 -3.30 6.36 15.53
N GLY A 226 -2.19 5.64 15.84
CA GLY A 226 -2.18 4.23 16.22
C GLY A 226 -2.06 3.23 15.08
N PHE A 227 -1.60 3.64 13.89
CA PHE A 227 -1.19 2.69 12.85
C PHE A 227 0.20 2.11 13.14
N SER A 228 0.43 0.91 12.64
CA SER A 228 1.74 0.26 12.59
C SER A 228 2.32 0.32 11.19
N ASP A 229 3.60 0.64 11.06
CA ASP A 229 4.38 0.45 9.83
C ASP A 229 4.71 -1.04 9.69
N SER A 230 4.06 -1.71 8.76
CA SER A 230 4.17 -3.16 8.60
C SER A 230 5.59 -3.63 8.27
N PHE A 231 6.32 -2.85 7.45
CA PHE A 231 7.70 -3.19 7.10
C PHE A 231 8.62 -3.07 8.32
N ARG A 232 8.55 -1.96 9.07
CA ARG A 232 9.43 -1.74 10.21
C ARG A 232 9.08 -2.61 11.41
N GLU A 233 7.81 -2.98 11.57
CA GLU A 233 7.41 -3.99 12.56
C GLU A 233 8.08 -5.35 12.30
N LYS A 234 8.12 -5.81 11.05
CA LYS A 234 8.74 -7.10 10.70
C LYS A 234 10.26 -7.01 10.55
N ASN A 235 10.80 -5.82 10.31
CA ASN A 235 12.22 -5.58 10.12
C ASN A 235 12.70 -4.47 11.09
N PRO A 236 12.76 -4.73 12.43
CA PRO A 236 12.94 -3.69 13.45
C PRO A 236 14.34 -3.09 13.52
N ASN A 237 15.26 -3.52 12.66
CA ASN A 237 16.61 -2.98 12.60
C ASN A 237 16.88 -2.33 11.23
N PRO A 238 16.76 -0.99 11.13
CA PRO A 238 16.95 -0.27 9.88
C PRO A 238 18.39 -0.35 9.35
N LEU A 239 19.39 -0.59 10.18
CA LEU A 239 20.77 -0.78 9.73
C LEU A 239 20.99 -2.13 9.04
N LYS A 240 20.21 -3.18 9.42
CA LYS A 240 20.30 -4.50 8.80
C LYS A 240 19.41 -4.62 7.58
N LYS A 241 18.25 -3.98 7.61
CA LYS A 241 17.27 -3.99 6.53
C LYS A 241 16.71 -2.57 6.35
N PRO A 242 17.40 -1.70 5.61
CA PRO A 242 16.98 -0.31 5.44
C PRO A 242 15.62 -0.18 4.73
N GLY A 243 15.32 -1.05 3.79
CA GLY A 243 14.03 -1.07 3.09
C GLY A 243 13.89 0.05 2.07
N ILE A 244 14.98 0.47 1.45
CA ILE A 244 15.00 1.54 0.46
C ILE A 244 13.95 1.27 -0.62
N THR A 245 13.17 2.29 -0.95
CA THR A 245 12.19 2.27 -2.04
C THR A 245 12.37 3.40 -3.03
N TRP A 246 13.25 4.35 -2.76
CA TRP A 246 13.66 5.39 -3.69
C TRP A 246 15.15 5.66 -3.52
N ASP A 247 15.88 5.62 -4.62
CA ASP A 247 17.33 5.80 -4.62
C ASP A 247 17.75 6.64 -5.81
N ASN A 248 18.28 7.82 -5.52
CA ASN A 248 18.87 8.69 -6.51
C ASN A 248 20.40 8.52 -6.51
N LYS A 249 20.89 7.59 -7.32
CA LYS A 249 22.34 7.32 -7.48
C LYS A 249 23.18 8.57 -7.74
N MET A 250 22.63 9.52 -8.51
CA MET A 250 23.35 10.74 -8.89
C MET A 250 23.56 11.68 -7.70
N ARG A 251 22.64 11.65 -6.72
CA ARG A 251 22.69 12.49 -5.52
C ARG A 251 23.19 11.75 -4.28
N ASN A 252 23.38 10.43 -4.38
CA ASN A 252 23.63 9.56 -3.23
C ASN A 252 22.57 9.76 -2.12
N ASP A 253 21.32 9.76 -2.54
CA ASP A 253 20.14 10.04 -1.73
C ASP A 253 19.19 8.83 -1.83
N SER A 254 19.15 8.05 -0.77
CA SER A 254 18.45 6.76 -0.74
C SER A 254 17.56 6.69 0.49
N HIS A 255 16.24 6.58 0.27
CA HIS A 255 15.26 6.58 1.34
C HIS A 255 14.19 5.51 1.15
N ARG A 256 13.59 5.13 2.25
CA ARG A 256 12.31 4.46 2.26
C ARG A 256 11.23 5.53 2.33
N ILE A 257 10.45 5.67 1.26
CA ILE A 257 9.39 6.67 1.13
C ILE A 257 8.05 6.06 0.76
N ASP A 258 8.04 4.78 0.40
CA ASP A 258 6.83 3.98 0.17
C ASP A 258 6.55 3.08 1.37
N TYR A 259 5.28 2.99 1.75
CA TYR A 259 4.87 2.36 2.99
C TYR A 259 3.59 1.55 2.83
N ILE A 260 3.38 0.61 3.77
CA ILE A 260 2.10 0.01 4.09
C ILE A 260 1.90 0.16 5.60
N PHE A 261 0.99 1.05 5.98
CA PHE A 261 0.52 1.23 7.34
C PHE A 261 -0.77 0.45 7.56
N TYR A 262 -1.00 -0.07 8.75
CA TYR A 262 -2.21 -0.80 9.05
C TYR A 262 -2.67 -0.62 10.49
N LYS A 263 -3.98 -0.77 10.71
CA LYS A 263 -4.59 -0.77 12.03
C LYS A 263 -5.84 -1.65 12.04
N GLY A 264 -6.00 -2.45 13.10
CA GLY A 264 -7.14 -3.32 13.30
C GLY A 264 -6.86 -4.37 14.37
N LYS A 265 -7.81 -4.59 15.28
CA LYS A 265 -7.65 -5.50 16.42
C LYS A 265 -7.31 -6.93 15.99
N ASN A 266 -7.92 -7.40 14.91
CA ASN A 266 -7.77 -8.77 14.41
C ASN A 266 -6.87 -8.87 13.17
N LEU A 267 -6.18 -7.79 12.79
CA LEU A 267 -5.30 -7.75 11.65
C LEU A 267 -3.83 -7.77 12.11
N LYS A 268 -3.02 -8.61 11.51
CA LYS A 268 -1.62 -8.78 11.88
C LYS A 268 -0.74 -8.92 10.64
N ALA A 269 0.30 -8.13 10.53
CA ALA A 269 1.35 -8.36 9.56
C ALA A 269 2.15 -9.61 9.98
N ILE A 270 2.38 -10.55 9.06
CA ILE A 270 3.18 -11.75 9.32
C ILE A 270 4.53 -11.71 8.64
N LYS A 271 4.61 -11.08 7.47
CA LYS A 271 5.84 -10.86 6.72
C LYS A 271 5.76 -9.52 5.98
N SER A 272 6.89 -8.82 5.87
CA SER A 272 6.98 -7.63 5.01
C SER A 272 8.37 -7.52 4.40
N ASP A 273 8.40 -7.22 3.10
CA ASP A 273 9.61 -7.05 2.30
C ASP A 273 9.51 -5.79 1.44
N SER A 274 10.66 -5.27 1.03
CA SER A 274 10.78 -4.25 0.01
C SER A 274 11.71 -4.72 -1.10
N TYR A 275 11.40 -4.32 -2.33
CA TYR A 275 12.19 -4.63 -3.52
C TYR A 275 12.55 -3.33 -4.21
N MET A 276 13.85 -3.09 -4.40
CA MET A 276 14.35 -1.91 -5.10
C MET A 276 15.07 -2.33 -6.36
N ALA A 277 14.77 -1.67 -7.46
CA ALA A 277 15.52 -1.69 -8.69
C ALA A 277 15.57 -0.26 -9.24
N PHE A 278 16.48 0.00 -10.17
CA PHE A 278 16.64 1.34 -10.72
C PHE A 278 15.89 1.48 -12.03
N PHE A 279 15.31 2.65 -12.24
CA PHE A 279 14.57 2.97 -13.46
C PHE A 279 15.37 2.60 -14.73
N ASN A 280 14.71 1.87 -15.62
CA ASN A 280 15.23 1.39 -16.89
C ASN A 280 16.46 0.47 -16.77
N GLU A 281 16.87 0.04 -15.57
CA GLU A 281 17.89 -1.01 -15.43
C GLU A 281 17.26 -2.41 -15.54
N PRO A 282 18.02 -3.38 -16.04
CA PRO A 282 17.51 -4.73 -16.24
C PRO A 282 17.29 -5.45 -14.90
N ILE A 283 16.15 -6.11 -14.80
CA ILE A 283 15.83 -7.08 -13.74
C ILE A 283 15.48 -8.43 -14.38
N ILE A 284 15.58 -9.51 -13.63
CA ILE A 284 15.25 -10.84 -14.11
C ILE A 284 13.88 -11.26 -13.56
N ILE A 285 12.92 -11.49 -14.45
CA ILE A 285 11.60 -12.02 -14.16
C ILE A 285 11.39 -13.29 -14.97
N ASN A 286 11.13 -14.40 -14.28
CA ASN A 286 10.95 -15.73 -14.91
C ASN A 286 12.11 -16.11 -15.89
N GLY A 287 13.35 -15.80 -15.49
CA GLY A 287 14.55 -16.07 -16.27
C GLY A 287 14.73 -15.18 -17.50
N LYS A 288 13.92 -14.14 -17.67
CA LYS A 288 14.03 -13.15 -18.75
C LYS A 288 14.42 -11.80 -18.17
N GLU A 289 15.32 -11.13 -18.86
CA GLU A 289 15.72 -9.76 -18.54
C GLU A 289 14.70 -8.78 -19.08
N ILE A 290 14.23 -7.87 -18.23
CA ILE A 290 13.29 -6.78 -18.58
C ILE A 290 13.75 -5.49 -17.92
N PRO A 291 13.59 -4.31 -18.56
CA PRO A 291 13.87 -3.03 -17.91
C PRO A 291 12.83 -2.75 -16.80
N TYR A 292 13.30 -2.23 -15.67
CA TYR A 292 12.43 -1.88 -14.54
C TYR A 292 11.68 -0.57 -14.84
N PRO A 293 10.34 -0.55 -14.73
CA PRO A 293 9.52 0.54 -15.27
C PRO A 293 9.32 1.74 -14.34
N SER A 294 9.89 1.74 -13.14
CA SER A 294 9.67 2.79 -12.14
C SER A 294 10.99 3.23 -11.51
N ASP A 295 11.05 4.45 -10.99
CA ASP A 295 12.13 4.94 -10.11
C ASP A 295 11.87 4.63 -8.63
N HIS A 296 10.67 4.08 -8.31
CA HIS A 296 10.32 3.58 -6.98
C HIS A 296 10.46 2.08 -6.86
N GLY A 297 10.87 1.63 -5.69
CA GLY A 297 10.77 0.24 -5.25
C GLY A 297 9.36 -0.13 -4.81
N ILE A 298 9.20 -1.39 -4.47
CA ILE A 298 7.92 -2.02 -4.11
C ILE A 298 7.94 -2.39 -2.64
N VAL A 299 6.84 -2.15 -1.92
CA VAL A 299 6.62 -2.70 -0.58
C VAL A 299 5.53 -3.77 -0.65
N VAL A 300 5.80 -4.92 -0.04
CA VAL A 300 4.86 -6.04 0.01
C VAL A 300 4.71 -6.52 1.44
N THR A 301 3.49 -6.62 1.93
CA THR A 301 3.19 -7.16 3.26
C THR A 301 2.16 -8.26 3.17
N GLU A 302 2.46 -9.38 3.80
CA GLU A 302 1.53 -10.47 4.03
C GLU A 302 0.84 -10.27 5.38
N PHE A 303 -0.49 -10.27 5.35
CA PHE A 303 -1.34 -10.10 6.52
C PHE A 303 -2.13 -11.36 6.81
N LYS A 304 -2.54 -11.50 8.08
CA LYS A 304 -3.45 -12.54 8.54
C LYS A 304 -4.55 -11.91 9.39
N LEU A 305 -5.77 -12.40 9.22
CA LEU A 305 -6.88 -12.14 10.13
C LEU A 305 -6.88 -13.20 11.23
N ASN A 306 -7.04 -12.78 12.49
CA ASN A 306 -7.10 -13.67 13.67
C ASN A 306 -8.54 -13.89 14.13
#